data_c43ad724a73da14373f90a24006c097f
#
_entry.id   c43ad724a73da14373f90a24006c097f
#
_cell.length_a   1.000
_cell.length_b   1.000
_cell.length_c   1.000
_cell.angle_alpha   90.00
_cell.angle_beta   90.00
_cell.angle_gamma   90.00
#
_symmetry.space_group_name_H-M   'P 1'
#
loop_
_entity.id
_entity.type
_entity.pdbx_description
1 polymer ?
#
loop_
_entity_poly.entity_id
_entity_poly.type
_entity_poly.pdbx_seq_one_letter_code
_entity_poly.pdbx_strand_id
1 'polypeptide(L)'
;MKMILTEANYQEFRKRYEEGRPFALISAFQGGLDTSANKNNNVVLRKNIQQQGYDCLRVMGSYKEADDYYENMIVFCDKAENYTEFVRFLLFFGKRYNQNSVIIIDPDKNIWEYATRTDSTVGGVGSKKRYDKYMNASTTELDALIERFTRRTYELDNIRLVND
;
A
#
# COMPACT_ATOMS: atom_id res chain seq x y z
N MET A 1 0.64 -2.21 -10.60
CA MET A 1 0.52 -3.23 -9.52
C MET A 1 -0.78 -3.97 -9.65
N LYS A 2 -0.73 -5.27 -9.66
CA LYS A 2 -1.91 -6.11 -9.53
C LYS A 2 -2.19 -6.39 -8.07
N MET A 3 -3.43 -6.24 -7.64
CA MET A 3 -3.84 -6.59 -6.28
C MET A 3 -4.85 -7.73 -6.33
N ILE A 4 -4.66 -8.67 -5.43
CA ILE A 4 -5.60 -9.75 -5.20
C ILE A 4 -6.04 -9.64 -3.75
N LEU A 5 -7.33 -9.44 -3.55
CA LEU A 5 -7.94 -9.35 -2.23
C LEU A 5 -8.93 -10.49 -2.06
N THR A 6 -9.09 -10.95 -0.84
CA THR A 6 -10.26 -11.75 -0.50
C THR A 6 -11.50 -10.86 -0.55
N GLU A 7 -12.67 -11.44 -0.74
CA GLU A 7 -13.90 -10.67 -0.70
C GLU A 7 -14.07 -9.94 0.63
N ALA A 8 -13.77 -10.60 1.74
CA ALA A 8 -13.81 -10.02 3.07
C ALA A 8 -12.88 -8.79 3.19
N ASN A 9 -11.64 -8.91 2.71
CA ASN A 9 -10.68 -7.80 2.73
C ASN A 9 -11.11 -6.64 1.83
N TYR A 10 -11.71 -6.93 0.70
CA TYR A 10 -12.24 -5.89 -0.18
C TYR A 10 -13.37 -5.09 0.49
N GLN A 11 -14.30 -5.78 1.16
CA GLN A 11 -15.39 -5.12 1.89
C GLN A 11 -14.86 -4.28 3.06
N GLU A 12 -13.89 -4.80 3.80
CA GLU A 12 -13.24 -4.07 4.89
C GLU A 12 -12.47 -2.84 4.37
N PHE A 13 -11.76 -2.98 3.28
CA PHE A 13 -11.09 -1.86 2.63
C PHE A 13 -12.08 -0.77 2.25
N ARG A 14 -13.14 -1.15 1.57
CA ARG A 14 -14.16 -0.22 1.11
C ARG A 14 -14.82 0.53 2.27
N LYS A 15 -15.15 -0.18 3.33
CA LYS A 15 -15.75 0.42 4.54
C LYS A 15 -14.83 1.51 5.12
N ARG A 16 -13.57 1.20 5.31
CA ARG A 16 -12.59 2.16 5.87
C ARG A 16 -12.32 3.32 4.93
N TYR A 17 -12.26 3.04 3.65
CA TYR A 17 -12.12 4.08 2.64
C TYR A 17 -13.30 5.06 2.68
N GLU A 18 -14.52 4.55 2.79
CA GLU A 18 -15.72 5.38 2.89
C GLU A 18 -15.79 6.17 4.21
N GLU A 19 -15.15 5.68 5.26
CA GLU A 19 -14.97 6.42 6.52
C GLU A 19 -13.98 7.59 6.39
N GLY A 20 -13.28 7.71 5.28
CA GLY A 20 -12.31 8.78 5.05
C GLY A 20 -10.97 8.59 5.76
N ARG A 21 -10.68 7.39 6.24
CA ARG A 21 -9.43 7.11 6.95
C ARG A 21 -8.24 7.15 5.98
N PRO A 22 -7.14 7.81 6.35
CA PRO A 22 -5.90 7.71 5.60
C PRO A 22 -5.39 6.27 5.60
N PHE A 23 -4.72 5.87 4.55
CA PHE A 23 -4.17 4.52 4.49
C PHE A 23 -2.91 4.47 3.62
N ALA A 24 -2.22 3.35 3.68
CA ALA A 24 -0.97 3.15 2.95
C ALA A 24 -0.84 1.72 2.45
N LEU A 25 0.03 1.56 1.47
CA LEU A 25 0.49 0.26 0.98
C LEU A 25 1.95 0.09 1.35
N ILE A 26 2.26 -1.00 2.02
CA ILE A 26 3.61 -1.35 2.44
C ILE A 26 3.84 -2.86 2.35
N SER A 27 5.08 -3.25 2.11
CA SER A 27 5.52 -4.64 2.14
C SER A 27 6.87 -4.72 2.85
N ALA A 28 7.18 -5.90 3.38
CA ALA A 28 8.53 -6.22 3.87
C ALA A 28 9.29 -7.14 2.93
N PHE A 29 8.74 -7.46 1.76
CA PHE A 29 9.42 -8.28 0.77
C PHE A 29 10.60 -7.53 0.16
N GLN A 30 11.75 -8.21 0.10
CA GLN A 30 12.97 -7.67 -0.48
C GLN A 30 13.48 -8.60 -1.57
N GLY A 31 13.91 -8.02 -2.69
CA GLY A 31 14.66 -8.75 -3.70
C GLY A 31 15.97 -9.28 -3.08
N GLY A 32 16.36 -10.47 -3.46
CA GLY A 32 17.58 -11.10 -2.93
C GLY A 32 17.38 -11.92 -1.66
N LEU A 33 16.24 -11.81 -0.99
CA LEU A 33 15.87 -12.71 0.11
C LEU A 33 15.01 -13.85 -0.41
N ASP A 34 15.11 -15.00 0.25
CA ASP A 34 14.23 -16.12 -0.09
C ASP A 34 12.79 -15.88 0.39
N THR A 35 11.87 -16.68 -0.11
CA THR A 35 10.45 -16.55 0.19
C THR A 35 10.15 -16.72 1.67
N SER A 36 10.86 -17.63 2.35
CA SER A 36 10.66 -17.88 3.78
C SER A 36 11.07 -16.68 4.63
N ALA A 37 12.22 -16.07 4.34
CA ALA A 37 12.68 -14.87 5.01
C ALA A 37 11.71 -13.70 4.78
N ASN A 38 11.25 -13.51 3.56
CA ASN A 38 10.29 -12.48 3.21
C ASN A 38 8.94 -12.65 3.94
N LYS A 39 8.42 -13.86 4.01
CA LYS A 39 7.20 -14.15 4.76
C LYS A 39 7.35 -13.84 6.25
N ASN A 40 8.48 -14.21 6.83
CA ASN A 40 8.78 -13.89 8.23
C ASN A 40 8.84 -12.38 8.45
N ASN A 41 9.49 -11.65 7.57
CA ASN A 41 9.56 -10.19 7.65
C ASN A 41 8.17 -9.56 7.61
N ASN A 42 7.29 -10.03 6.73
CA ASN A 42 5.91 -9.53 6.67
C ASN A 42 5.11 -9.87 7.94
N VAL A 43 5.31 -11.03 8.52
CA VAL A 43 4.67 -11.39 9.81
C VAL A 43 5.10 -10.41 10.90
N VAL A 44 6.40 -10.13 11.00
CA VAL A 44 6.95 -9.20 11.99
C VAL A 44 6.44 -7.77 11.74
N LEU A 45 6.46 -7.33 10.50
CA LEU A 45 5.95 -6.00 10.14
C LEU A 45 4.47 -5.87 10.53
N ARG A 46 3.64 -6.85 10.19
CA ARG A 46 2.22 -6.84 10.54
C ARG A 46 2.00 -6.76 12.05
N LYS A 47 2.77 -7.52 12.83
CA LYS A 47 2.70 -7.46 14.30
C LYS A 47 3.03 -6.06 14.82
N ASN A 48 4.07 -5.44 14.30
CA ASN A 48 4.44 -4.08 14.69
C ASN A 48 3.34 -3.07 14.35
N ILE A 49 2.73 -3.19 13.18
CA ILE A 49 1.61 -2.35 12.74
C ILE A 49 0.43 -2.48 13.71
N GLN A 50 0.06 -3.72 14.03
CA GLN A 50 -1.07 -4.01 14.92
C GLN A 50 -0.80 -3.56 16.35
N GLN A 51 0.43 -3.72 16.84
CA GLN A 51 0.82 -3.25 18.17
C GLN A 51 0.77 -1.73 18.30
N GLN A 52 0.98 -1.03 17.20
CA GLN A 52 0.84 0.43 17.16
C GLN A 52 -0.62 0.89 17.16
N GLY A 53 -1.56 -0.03 16.99
CA GLY A 53 -2.99 0.27 16.97
C GLY A 53 -3.56 0.54 15.58
N TYR A 54 -2.81 0.26 14.53
CA TYR A 54 -3.28 0.43 13.16
C TYR A 54 -3.93 -0.85 12.64
N ASP A 55 -5.02 -0.69 11.89
CA ASP A 55 -5.65 -1.80 11.19
C ASP A 55 -4.85 -2.19 9.96
N CYS A 56 -4.73 -3.47 9.70
CA CYS A 56 -3.94 -3.99 8.60
C CYS A 56 -4.71 -5.06 7.85
N LEU A 57 -4.77 -4.92 6.52
CA LEU A 57 -5.34 -5.91 5.62
C LEU A 57 -4.24 -6.52 4.76
N ARG A 58 -4.18 -7.84 4.69
CA ARG A 58 -3.24 -8.54 3.81
C ARG A 58 -3.78 -8.56 2.39
N VAL A 59 -2.92 -8.24 1.45
CA VAL A 59 -3.22 -8.31 0.02
C VAL A 59 -2.04 -8.92 -0.71
N MET A 60 -2.30 -9.53 -1.86
CA MET A 60 -1.24 -9.98 -2.75
C MET A 60 -1.10 -8.98 -3.88
N GLY A 61 0.12 -8.58 -4.17
CA GLY A 61 0.37 -7.64 -5.24
C GLY A 61 1.57 -8.05 -6.09
N SER A 62 1.59 -7.61 -7.33
CA SER A 62 2.76 -7.77 -8.19
C SER A 62 3.18 -6.42 -8.77
N TYR A 63 4.48 -6.27 -8.96
CA TYR A 63 5.06 -5.10 -9.60
C TYR A 63 5.42 -5.41 -11.03
N LYS A 64 5.16 -4.43 -11.90
CA LYS A 64 5.46 -4.51 -13.33
C LYS A 64 4.80 -5.73 -13.96
N GLU A 65 5.46 -6.30 -14.93
CA GLU A 65 4.98 -7.43 -15.74
C GLU A 65 5.39 -8.80 -15.15
N ALA A 66 5.92 -8.79 -13.92
CA ALA A 66 6.28 -10.04 -13.26
C ALA A 66 5.04 -10.83 -12.87
N ASP A 67 5.08 -12.14 -13.11
CA ASP A 67 4.01 -13.05 -12.69
C ASP A 67 4.04 -13.35 -11.20
N ASP A 68 5.09 -12.91 -10.51
CA ASP A 68 5.27 -13.14 -9.08
C ASP A 68 4.44 -12.16 -8.26
N TYR A 69 3.71 -12.70 -7.31
CA TYR A 69 2.93 -11.94 -6.35
C TYR A 69 3.63 -11.90 -5.01
N TYR A 70 3.69 -10.70 -4.44
CA TYR A 70 4.25 -10.48 -3.11
C TYR A 70 3.15 -10.12 -2.14
N GLU A 71 3.28 -10.57 -0.92
CA GLU A 71 2.39 -10.14 0.14
C GLU A 71 2.65 -8.67 0.45
N ASN A 72 1.60 -7.88 0.36
CA ASN A 72 1.55 -6.47 0.75
C ASN A 72 0.51 -6.29 1.84
N MET A 73 0.53 -5.14 2.46
CA MET A 73 -0.44 -4.78 3.47
C MET A 73 -1.03 -3.41 3.16
N ILE A 74 -2.35 -3.31 3.30
CA ILE A 74 -3.04 -2.03 3.36
C ILE A 74 -3.17 -1.70 4.84
N VAL A 75 -2.59 -0.58 5.26
CA VAL A 75 -2.57 -0.14 6.65
C VAL A 75 -3.42 1.10 6.77
N PHE A 76 -4.37 1.11 7.69
CA PHE A 76 -5.24 2.25 7.93
C PHE A 76 -4.81 3.02 9.17
N CYS A 77 -4.67 4.33 9.01
CA CYS A 77 -4.57 5.25 10.14
C CYS A 77 -5.88 5.23 10.92
N ASP A 78 -5.80 5.33 12.22
CA ASP A 78 -6.99 5.35 13.09
C ASP A 78 -7.79 6.65 12.93
N LYS A 79 -7.09 7.80 12.88
CA LYS A 79 -7.68 9.14 12.78
C LYS A 79 -6.83 10.05 11.92
N ALA A 80 -7.48 10.97 11.20
CA ALA A 80 -6.81 11.97 10.37
C ALA A 80 -5.80 12.82 11.16
N GLU A 81 -6.09 13.13 12.41
CA GLU A 81 -5.24 13.93 13.30
C GLU A 81 -3.92 13.22 13.66
N ASN A 82 -3.87 11.89 13.54
CA ASN A 82 -2.67 11.09 13.78
C ASN A 82 -1.86 10.82 12.50
N TYR A 83 -2.21 11.47 11.40
CA TYR A 83 -1.63 11.22 10.09
C TYR A 83 -0.10 11.42 10.07
N THR A 84 0.41 12.45 10.70
CA THR A 84 1.85 12.74 10.72
C THR A 84 2.65 11.62 11.37
N GLU A 85 2.18 11.09 12.49
CA GLU A 85 2.82 9.96 13.18
C GLU A 85 2.69 8.67 12.37
N PHE A 86 1.54 8.48 11.73
CA PHE A 86 1.29 7.36 10.83
C PHE A 86 2.30 7.33 9.68
N VAL A 87 2.53 8.47 9.03
CA VAL A 87 3.53 8.60 7.96
C VAL A 87 4.92 8.25 8.47
N ARG A 88 5.33 8.82 9.60
CA ARG A 88 6.66 8.53 10.19
C ARG A 88 6.86 7.06 10.46
N PHE A 89 5.87 6.42 11.04
CA PHE A 89 5.89 4.99 11.36
C PHE A 89 6.11 4.17 10.09
N LEU A 90 5.33 4.43 9.05
CA LEU A 90 5.42 3.68 7.80
C LEU A 90 6.71 3.93 7.05
N LEU A 91 7.21 5.15 7.04
CA LEU A 91 8.49 5.46 6.40
C LEU A 91 9.65 4.79 7.12
N PHE A 92 9.60 4.71 8.44
CA PHE A 92 10.59 3.97 9.22
C PHE A 92 10.67 2.50 8.80
N PHE A 93 9.53 1.84 8.68
CA PHE A 93 9.50 0.44 8.27
C PHE A 93 9.79 0.25 6.78
N GLY A 94 9.39 1.18 5.93
CA GLY A 94 9.79 1.17 4.53
C GLY A 94 11.30 1.18 4.36
N LYS A 95 11.99 2.00 5.14
CA LYS A 95 13.46 2.05 5.16
C LYS A 95 14.05 0.78 5.75
N ARG A 96 13.53 0.30 6.87
CA ARG A 96 14.00 -0.91 7.55
C ARG A 96 13.97 -2.13 6.63
N TYR A 97 12.93 -2.27 5.83
CA TYR A 97 12.78 -3.39 4.90
C TYR A 97 13.24 -3.07 3.48
N ASN A 98 14.02 -2.02 3.33
CA ASN A 98 14.67 -1.65 2.05
C ASN A 98 13.67 -1.55 0.88
N GLN A 99 12.50 -1.00 1.16
CA GLN A 99 11.49 -0.78 0.14
C GLN A 99 11.87 0.38 -0.78
N ASN A 100 11.56 0.26 -2.06
CA ASN A 100 11.75 1.35 -3.01
C ASN A 100 10.96 2.59 -2.57
N SER A 101 9.72 2.39 -2.18
CA SER A 101 8.81 3.46 -1.78
C SER A 101 7.67 2.91 -0.94
N VAL A 102 6.98 3.82 -0.27
CA VAL A 102 5.70 3.56 0.40
C VAL A 102 4.66 4.49 -0.21
N ILE A 103 3.50 3.94 -0.56
CA ILE A 103 2.38 4.72 -1.10
C ILE A 103 1.45 5.05 0.07
N ILE A 104 1.14 6.33 0.23
CA ILE A 104 0.29 6.81 1.32
C ILE A 104 -0.81 7.70 0.76
N ILE A 105 -2.03 7.46 1.18
CA ILE A 105 -3.20 8.25 0.85
C ILE A 105 -3.55 9.12 2.05
N ASP A 106 -3.48 10.44 1.86
CA ASP A 106 -3.68 11.41 2.93
C ASP A 106 -5.17 11.60 3.27
N PRO A 107 -5.50 12.36 4.34
CA PRO A 107 -6.89 12.59 4.73
C PRO A 107 -7.75 13.23 3.64
N ASP A 108 -7.15 13.96 2.72
CA ASP A 108 -7.83 14.60 1.59
C ASP A 108 -7.89 13.69 0.35
N LYS A 109 -7.50 12.42 0.50
CA LYS A 109 -7.45 11.42 -0.56
C LYS A 109 -6.44 11.71 -1.66
N ASN A 110 -5.42 12.53 -1.38
CA ASN A 110 -4.28 12.68 -2.28
C ASN A 110 -3.36 11.47 -2.14
N ILE A 111 -2.81 11.03 -3.26
CA ILE A 111 -1.93 9.87 -3.33
C ILE A 111 -0.49 10.35 -3.38
N TRP A 112 0.30 9.91 -2.41
CA TRP A 112 1.72 10.22 -2.31
C TRP A 112 2.55 8.96 -2.39
N GLU A 113 3.67 9.03 -3.08
CA GLU A 113 4.69 8.00 -3.05
C GLU A 113 5.95 8.60 -2.43
N TYR A 114 6.38 8.00 -1.32
CA TYR A 114 7.57 8.43 -0.58
C TYR A 114 8.74 7.51 -0.87
N ALA A 115 9.88 8.08 -1.24
CA ALA A 115 11.12 7.34 -1.38
C ALA A 115 11.61 6.87 -0.02
N THR A 116 11.90 5.59 0.10
CA THR A 116 12.42 4.98 1.34
C THR A 116 13.78 4.33 1.18
N ARG A 117 14.34 4.36 -0.02
CA ARG A 117 15.64 3.81 -0.38
C ARG A 117 16.44 4.83 -1.17
N THR A 118 17.75 4.83 -1.03
CA THR A 118 18.63 5.82 -1.71
C THR A 118 18.56 5.73 -3.22
N ASP A 119 18.32 4.56 -3.78
CA ASP A 119 18.17 4.31 -5.21
C ASP A 119 16.69 4.21 -5.64
N SER A 120 15.79 4.83 -4.86
CA SER A 120 14.38 4.84 -5.19
C SER A 120 14.10 5.47 -6.56
N THR A 121 13.16 4.89 -7.28
CA THR A 121 12.67 5.44 -8.55
C THR A 121 11.93 6.77 -8.39
N VAL A 122 11.54 7.13 -7.16
CA VAL A 122 10.88 8.39 -6.83
C VAL A 122 11.88 9.54 -6.74
N GLY A 123 13.07 9.27 -6.22
CA GLY A 123 14.12 10.26 -5.96
C GLY A 123 14.94 9.86 -4.74
N GLY A 124 15.73 10.79 -4.19
CA GLY A 124 16.49 10.55 -2.97
C GLY A 124 15.59 10.26 -1.77
N VAL A 125 16.14 9.66 -0.72
CA VAL A 125 15.40 9.37 0.52
C VAL A 125 14.72 10.64 1.04
N GLY A 126 13.44 10.52 1.38
CA GLY A 126 12.63 11.66 1.83
C GLY A 126 11.92 12.41 0.71
N SER A 127 12.28 12.17 -0.54
CA SER A 127 11.54 12.70 -1.68
C SER A 127 10.14 12.09 -1.73
N LYS A 128 9.19 12.86 -2.21
CA LYS A 128 7.83 12.39 -2.41
C LYS A 128 7.28 12.88 -3.73
N LYS A 129 6.42 12.07 -4.33
CA LYS A 129 5.71 12.39 -5.56
C LYS A 129 4.22 12.31 -5.32
N ARG A 130 3.50 13.34 -5.74
CA ARG A 130 2.03 13.35 -5.70
C ARG A 130 1.49 12.85 -7.02
N TYR A 131 0.43 12.08 -6.95
CA TYR A 131 -0.34 11.65 -8.11
C TYR A 131 -1.67 12.39 -8.17
N ASP A 132 -2.17 12.60 -9.37
CA ASP A 132 -3.47 13.23 -9.54
C ASP A 132 -4.56 12.37 -8.90
N LYS A 133 -5.49 13.05 -8.25
CA LYS A 133 -6.59 12.46 -7.50
C LYS A 133 -7.57 11.71 -8.41
N TYR A 134 -7.76 12.22 -9.62
CA TYR A 134 -8.73 11.70 -10.55
C TYR A 134 -8.06 11.18 -11.83
N MET A 135 -8.56 10.07 -12.29
CA MET A 135 -8.05 9.40 -13.47
C MET A 135 -9.02 9.45 -14.63
N ASN A 136 -10.30 9.29 -14.32
CA ASN A 136 -11.36 9.26 -15.29
C ASN A 136 -12.64 9.75 -14.62
N ALA A 137 -13.31 10.71 -15.23
CA ALA A 137 -14.52 11.31 -14.69
C ALA A 137 -15.72 10.36 -14.65
N SER A 138 -15.66 9.24 -15.36
CA SER A 138 -16.74 8.24 -15.42
C SER A 138 -16.68 7.20 -14.30
N THR A 139 -15.60 7.14 -13.52
CA THR A 139 -15.43 6.17 -12.43
C THR A 139 -15.79 6.78 -11.08
N THR A 140 -16.15 5.91 -10.13
CA THR A 140 -16.29 6.33 -8.73
C THR A 140 -14.94 6.67 -8.13
N GLU A 141 -14.91 7.42 -7.01
CA GLU A 141 -13.66 7.72 -6.31
C GLU A 141 -12.88 6.47 -5.93
N LEU A 142 -13.58 5.43 -5.46
CA LEU A 142 -12.95 4.17 -5.08
C LEU A 142 -12.36 3.47 -6.30
N ASP A 143 -13.10 3.38 -7.39
CA ASP A 143 -12.64 2.75 -8.62
C ASP A 143 -11.44 3.50 -9.20
N ALA A 144 -11.48 4.82 -9.17
CA ALA A 144 -10.36 5.65 -9.61
C ALA A 144 -9.11 5.43 -8.74
N LEU A 145 -9.28 5.26 -7.45
CA LEU A 145 -8.17 4.96 -6.54
C LEU A 145 -7.59 3.58 -6.80
N ILE A 146 -8.43 2.58 -6.96
CA ILE A 146 -8.02 1.21 -7.29
C ILE A 146 -7.28 1.19 -8.63
N GLU A 147 -7.81 1.86 -9.64
CA GLU A 147 -7.16 2.04 -10.92
C GLU A 147 -5.79 2.70 -10.77
N ARG A 148 -5.67 3.67 -9.85
CA ARG A 148 -4.42 4.36 -9.56
C ARG A 148 -3.36 3.41 -9.02
N PHE A 149 -3.69 2.51 -8.12
CA PHE A 149 -2.76 1.52 -7.60
C PHE A 149 -2.32 0.52 -8.68
N THR A 150 -3.18 0.22 -9.63
CA THR A 150 -2.89 -0.75 -10.68
C THR A 150 -2.35 -0.12 -11.96
N ARG A 151 -2.60 1.15 -12.18
CA ARG A 151 -2.36 1.85 -13.44
C ARG A 151 -0.93 1.79 -13.96
N ARG A 152 0.05 1.75 -13.09
CA ARG A 152 1.45 1.69 -13.52
C ARG A 152 1.76 0.44 -14.31
N THR A 153 0.98 -0.59 -14.06
CA THR A 153 1.27 -1.90 -14.59
C THR A 153 0.05 -2.63 -15.13
N TYR A 154 -1.15 -2.35 -14.60
CA TYR A 154 -2.34 -3.14 -14.90
C TYR A 154 -3.59 -2.28 -14.90
N GLU A 155 -4.61 -2.78 -15.58
CA GLU A 155 -5.93 -2.19 -15.61
C GLU A 155 -6.77 -2.59 -14.38
N LEU A 156 -7.93 -1.97 -14.23
CA LEU A 156 -8.82 -2.19 -13.09
C LEU A 156 -9.27 -3.65 -12.94
N ASP A 157 -9.53 -4.33 -14.04
CA ASP A 157 -9.94 -5.74 -14.05
C ASP A 157 -8.83 -6.71 -13.59
N ASN A 158 -7.61 -6.21 -13.40
CA ASN A 158 -6.53 -6.97 -12.79
C ASN A 158 -6.64 -7.10 -11.28
N ILE A 159 -7.61 -6.44 -10.67
CA ILE A 159 -7.94 -6.68 -9.26
C ILE A 159 -8.91 -7.86 -9.22
N ARG A 160 -8.53 -8.87 -8.48
CA ARG A 160 -9.34 -10.08 -8.33
C ARG A 160 -9.68 -10.30 -6.86
N LEU A 161 -10.93 -10.64 -6.65
CA LEU A 161 -11.37 -11.14 -5.35
C LEU A 161 -11.07 -12.64 -5.30
N VAL A 162 -10.46 -13.08 -4.24
CA VAL A 162 -10.20 -14.49 -4.00
C VAL A 162 -10.96 -14.92 -2.75
N ASN A 163 -11.47 -16.14 -2.79
CA ASN A 163 -12.12 -16.73 -1.63
C ASN A 163 -11.05 -17.26 -0.67
N ASP A 164 -11.29 -17.04 0.59
CA ASP A 164 -10.42 -17.56 1.63
C ASP A 164 -10.61 -19.07 1.81
#